data_a03c672ef7db7409821b6024518ab708
#
_entry.id   a03c672ef7db7409821b6024518ab708
#
_cell.length_a   1.000
_cell.length_b   1.000
_cell.length_c   1.000
_cell.angle_alpha   90.00
_cell.angle_beta   90.00
_cell.angle_gamma   90.00
#
_symmetry.space_group_name_H-M   'P 1'
#
loop_
_entity.id
_entity.type
_entity.pdbx_description
1 polymer ?
#
loop_
_entity_poly.entity_id
_entity_poly.type
_entity_poly.pdbx_seq_one_letter_code
_entity_poly.pdbx_strand_id
1 'polypeptide(L)'
;MPSTMAAILCLAISAADEAKPAKVLFAESFDDANLARRGWYDGSRFRIVGDAAAGRGCIEYEWTAGKTKAAGSSAARRLFEPTEEVAIRFYLKLSKGWGWSGRNWHPHLVHFLTTENSRWHGPAASHLTLYIEPVNGKLRLGAQDIQNKAMPHGLTQGPLRGGYNGKLYDSNEVLFKDDEWHCVEAYFRLNTLDRQADRPNRDGIVRGWFDGRLVVDHTDVVLRSADFPKMKFNQFLMAPYFGPGLLPHAQKLWIDELAVGPRRIGPLPGKKGAASAPAPGKASPAGSPPPPFRSTPP
;
A
#
# COMPACT_ATOMS: atom_id res chain seq x y z
N MET A 1 13.06 -46.56 31.84
CA MET A 1 12.29 -45.35 31.53
C MET A 1 12.90 -44.72 30.28
N PRO A 2 12.21 -44.70 29.14
CA PRO A 2 12.77 -44.15 27.90
C PRO A 2 12.51 -42.62 27.87
N SER A 3 13.57 -41.88 27.60
CA SER A 3 13.61 -40.44 27.42
C SER A 3 13.09 -40.09 26.03
N THR A 4 12.01 -39.33 25.98
CA THR A 4 11.40 -38.85 24.75
C THR A 4 12.12 -37.56 24.29
N MET A 5 12.94 -37.65 23.26
CA MET A 5 13.47 -36.47 22.55
C MET A 5 12.36 -35.85 21.71
N ALA A 6 11.94 -34.63 22.08
CA ALA A 6 11.08 -33.81 21.26
C ALA A 6 11.92 -33.18 20.12
N ALA A 7 11.64 -33.58 18.89
CA ALA A 7 12.23 -32.98 17.70
C ALA A 7 11.51 -31.68 17.41
N ILE A 8 12.22 -30.54 17.54
CA ILE A 8 11.75 -29.23 17.09
C ILE A 8 11.93 -29.18 15.59
N LEU A 9 10.83 -29.27 14.85
CA LEU A 9 10.80 -29.08 13.41
C LEU A 9 10.80 -27.59 13.10
N CYS A 10 11.98 -27.00 12.87
CA CYS A 10 12.10 -25.68 12.28
C CYS A 10 11.62 -25.74 10.83
N LEU A 11 10.44 -25.20 10.54
CA LEU A 11 10.02 -24.93 9.17
C LEU A 11 10.95 -23.86 8.58
N ALA A 12 11.92 -24.27 7.80
CA ALA A 12 12.66 -23.42 6.90
C ALA A 12 11.71 -22.96 5.81
N ILE A 13 11.27 -21.69 5.87
CA ILE A 13 10.56 -21.05 4.75
C ILE A 13 11.59 -20.98 3.61
N SER A 14 11.31 -21.76 2.57
CA SER A 14 12.18 -21.93 1.42
C SER A 14 12.36 -20.58 0.71
N ALA A 15 13.60 -20.14 0.59
CA ALA A 15 14.02 -18.98 -0.22
C ALA A 15 13.81 -19.18 -1.74
N ALA A 16 13.18 -20.28 -2.16
CA ALA A 16 12.97 -20.62 -3.57
C ALA A 16 11.76 -19.94 -4.22
N ASP A 17 10.95 -19.18 -3.48
CA ASP A 17 9.76 -18.49 -4.04
C ASP A 17 10.10 -17.10 -4.61
N GLU A 18 11.35 -16.64 -4.49
CA GLU A 18 11.80 -15.33 -5.01
C GLU A 18 12.25 -15.35 -6.49
N ALA A 19 12.26 -16.46 -7.16
CA ALA A 19 12.97 -16.59 -8.45
C ALA A 19 12.10 -16.45 -9.71
N LYS A 20 10.78 -16.29 -9.61
CA LYS A 20 9.94 -16.01 -10.79
C LYS A 20 9.57 -14.53 -10.81
N PRO A 21 9.75 -13.84 -11.98
CA PRO A 21 9.28 -12.48 -12.09
C PRO A 21 7.80 -12.42 -11.70
N ALA A 22 7.47 -11.50 -10.82
CA ALA A 22 6.10 -11.34 -10.34
C ALA A 22 5.17 -11.12 -11.54
N LYS A 23 4.08 -11.89 -11.64
CA LYS A 23 3.07 -11.67 -12.66
C LYS A 23 2.55 -10.25 -12.52
N VAL A 24 2.69 -9.44 -13.56
CA VAL A 24 2.17 -8.08 -13.61
C VAL A 24 0.79 -8.11 -14.24
N LEU A 25 -0.20 -7.54 -13.57
CA LEU A 25 -1.55 -7.34 -14.11
C LEU A 25 -1.54 -6.21 -15.13
N PHE A 26 -0.84 -5.13 -14.81
CA PHE A 26 -0.48 -4.06 -15.74
C PHE A 26 0.70 -3.24 -15.22
N ALA A 27 1.36 -2.56 -16.14
CA ALA A 27 2.42 -1.60 -15.84
C ALA A 27 2.26 -0.34 -16.69
N GLU A 28 2.82 0.76 -16.21
CA GLU A 28 2.78 2.05 -16.89
C GLU A 28 4.04 2.85 -16.58
N SER A 29 4.84 3.11 -17.61
CA SER A 29 6.08 3.88 -17.51
C SER A 29 5.89 5.39 -17.66
N PHE A 30 4.69 5.82 -18.07
CA PHE A 30 4.39 7.24 -18.33
C PHE A 30 5.32 7.96 -19.32
N ASP A 31 5.99 7.21 -20.19
CA ASP A 31 6.89 7.77 -21.23
C ASP A 31 6.16 8.57 -22.31
N ASP A 32 4.84 8.43 -22.40
CA ASP A 32 3.96 9.17 -23.30
C ASP A 32 2.54 9.34 -22.72
N ALA A 33 1.76 10.21 -23.36
CA ALA A 33 0.39 10.54 -22.92
C ALA A 33 -0.69 9.61 -23.49
N ASN A 34 -0.35 8.52 -24.20
CA ASN A 34 -1.32 7.64 -24.86
C ASN A 34 -1.98 6.62 -23.90
N LEU A 35 -2.26 7.01 -22.69
CA LEU A 35 -2.77 6.14 -21.63
C LEU A 35 -4.09 5.46 -21.98
N ALA A 36 -5.00 6.16 -22.67
CA ALA A 36 -6.29 5.61 -23.07
C ALA A 36 -6.15 4.35 -23.95
N ARG A 37 -5.15 4.31 -24.84
CA ARG A 37 -4.85 3.13 -25.67
C ARG A 37 -4.37 1.93 -24.86
N ARG A 38 -3.86 2.17 -23.65
CA ARG A 38 -3.38 1.14 -22.73
C ARG A 38 -4.43 0.74 -21.68
N GLY A 39 -5.71 1.13 -21.90
CA GLY A 39 -6.85 0.74 -21.07
C GLY A 39 -7.11 1.64 -19.88
N TRP A 40 -6.48 2.83 -19.81
CA TRP A 40 -6.87 3.85 -18.86
C TRP A 40 -8.13 4.57 -19.33
N TYR A 41 -9.01 4.91 -18.42
CA TYR A 41 -10.27 5.59 -18.71
C TYR A 41 -10.57 6.69 -17.67
N ASP A 42 -11.65 7.44 -17.86
CA ASP A 42 -11.97 8.69 -17.19
C ASP A 42 -10.93 9.77 -17.50
N GLY A 43 -10.45 10.49 -16.50
CA GLY A 43 -9.54 11.62 -16.67
C GLY A 43 -8.09 11.26 -16.95
N SER A 44 -7.81 10.46 -17.95
CA SER A 44 -6.47 9.97 -18.28
C SER A 44 -5.55 11.00 -18.98
N ARG A 45 -5.86 12.28 -18.91
CA ARG A 45 -5.02 13.36 -19.44
C ARG A 45 -4.08 13.86 -18.35
N PHE A 46 -2.83 13.47 -18.45
CA PHE A 46 -1.78 13.90 -17.52
C PHE A 46 -0.75 14.75 -18.24
N ARG A 47 -0.13 15.64 -17.47
CA ARG A 47 1.10 16.32 -17.92
C ARG A 47 2.28 15.34 -17.77
N ILE A 48 2.89 15.01 -18.87
CA ILE A 48 4.12 14.20 -18.90
C ILE A 48 5.31 15.13 -19.02
N VAL A 49 6.31 14.92 -18.18
CA VAL A 49 7.55 15.70 -18.14
C VAL A 49 8.76 14.77 -18.11
N GLY A 50 9.95 15.29 -18.48
CA GLY A 50 11.17 14.50 -18.67
C GLY A 50 11.97 14.19 -17.39
N ASP A 51 11.51 14.59 -16.21
CA ASP A 51 12.22 14.35 -14.94
C ASP A 51 11.83 12.98 -14.34
N ALA A 52 12.11 11.92 -15.08
CA ALA A 52 11.65 10.56 -14.79
C ALA A 52 12.55 9.82 -13.76
N ALA A 53 11.96 8.93 -13.00
CA ALA A 53 12.70 7.97 -12.17
C ALA A 53 13.41 6.95 -13.06
N ALA A 54 12.76 6.53 -14.16
CA ALA A 54 13.35 5.72 -15.22
C ALA A 54 12.68 6.07 -16.55
N GLY A 55 13.22 5.58 -17.66
CA GLY A 55 12.66 5.88 -18.98
C GLY A 55 12.81 7.34 -19.39
N ARG A 56 11.77 7.89 -20.06
CA ARG A 56 11.80 9.21 -20.69
C ARG A 56 10.85 10.22 -20.06
N GLY A 57 9.83 9.78 -19.37
CA GLY A 57 8.78 10.64 -18.85
C GLY A 57 8.17 10.16 -17.53
N CYS A 58 7.55 11.08 -16.84
CA CYS A 58 6.75 10.81 -15.64
C CYS A 58 5.53 11.74 -15.60
N ILE A 59 4.52 11.38 -14.82
CA ILE A 59 3.40 12.28 -14.54
C ILE A 59 3.84 13.38 -13.60
N GLU A 60 3.48 14.62 -13.92
CA GLU A 60 3.59 15.78 -13.02
C GLU A 60 2.21 16.23 -12.55
N TYR A 61 2.06 16.39 -11.25
CA TYR A 61 0.94 17.08 -10.63
C TYR A 61 1.40 18.38 -10.00
N GLU A 62 0.67 19.45 -10.26
CA GLU A 62 0.98 20.78 -9.75
C GLU A 62 -0.23 21.36 -9.00
N TRP A 63 -0.01 21.83 -7.81
CA TRP A 63 -0.98 22.56 -7.02
C TRP A 63 -0.56 24.01 -6.82
N THR A 64 -1.52 24.90 -6.87
CA THR A 64 -1.35 26.28 -6.39
C THR A 64 -1.71 26.38 -4.93
N ALA A 65 -1.15 27.36 -4.23
CA ALA A 65 -1.48 27.63 -2.84
C ALA A 65 -3.00 27.74 -2.63
N GLY A 66 -3.50 27.18 -1.53
CA GLY A 66 -4.91 27.21 -1.17
C GLY A 66 -5.84 26.35 -2.02
N LYS A 67 -5.34 25.55 -2.96
CA LYS A 67 -6.15 24.62 -3.76
C LYS A 67 -6.04 23.18 -3.24
N THR A 68 -7.14 22.43 -3.38
CA THR A 68 -7.20 21.01 -2.99
C THR A 68 -6.92 20.07 -4.14
N LYS A 69 -7.21 20.46 -5.38
CA LYS A 69 -7.00 19.66 -6.58
C LYS A 69 -5.78 20.15 -7.35
N ALA A 70 -5.02 19.22 -7.91
CA ALA A 70 -3.95 19.56 -8.82
C ALA A 70 -4.50 20.18 -10.11
N ALA A 71 -3.74 21.11 -10.69
CA ALA A 71 -4.10 21.76 -11.94
C ALA A 71 -4.14 20.71 -13.07
N GLY A 72 -5.22 20.73 -13.86
CA GLY A 72 -5.38 19.83 -15.01
C GLY A 72 -5.52 18.34 -14.66
N SER A 73 -5.58 17.98 -13.39
CA SER A 73 -5.74 16.59 -12.99
C SER A 73 -7.21 16.19 -12.91
N SER A 74 -7.48 14.98 -13.31
CA SER A 74 -8.75 14.30 -13.07
C SER A 74 -8.47 12.87 -12.63
N ALA A 75 -9.47 12.21 -12.05
CA ALA A 75 -9.35 10.82 -11.66
C ALA A 75 -9.16 9.94 -12.89
N ALA A 76 -8.09 9.17 -12.94
CA ALA A 76 -7.85 8.16 -13.96
C ALA A 76 -7.98 6.78 -13.36
N ARG A 77 -8.62 5.88 -14.08
CA ARG A 77 -8.89 4.51 -13.64
C ARG A 77 -8.36 3.49 -14.63
N ARG A 78 -8.05 2.32 -14.09
CA ARG A 78 -7.71 1.15 -14.88
C ARG A 78 -8.33 -0.09 -14.25
N LEU A 79 -9.05 -0.87 -15.06
CA LEU A 79 -9.55 -2.18 -14.65
C LEU A 79 -8.46 -3.25 -14.81
N PHE A 80 -8.54 -4.28 -13.99
CA PHE A 80 -7.73 -5.49 -14.09
C PHE A 80 -8.55 -6.71 -13.68
N GLU A 81 -8.03 -7.90 -13.98
CA GLU A 81 -8.69 -9.17 -13.62
C GLU A 81 -8.91 -9.26 -12.10
N PRO A 82 -10.13 -9.60 -11.66
CA PRO A 82 -10.48 -9.65 -10.25
C PRO A 82 -9.59 -10.61 -9.45
N THR A 83 -9.01 -10.13 -8.37
CA THR A 83 -8.09 -10.89 -7.51
C THR A 83 -8.37 -10.65 -6.02
N GLU A 84 -8.02 -11.62 -5.16
CA GLU A 84 -8.13 -11.48 -3.71
C GLU A 84 -6.91 -10.82 -3.08
N GLU A 85 -5.85 -10.66 -3.85
CA GLU A 85 -4.61 -10.00 -3.41
C GLU A 85 -4.09 -9.08 -4.51
N VAL A 86 -3.56 -7.93 -4.11
CA VAL A 86 -3.03 -6.93 -5.02
C VAL A 86 -1.81 -6.26 -4.43
N ALA A 87 -0.81 -6.08 -5.27
CA ALA A 87 0.40 -5.32 -4.96
C ALA A 87 0.57 -4.19 -5.98
N ILE A 88 1.23 -3.13 -5.55
CA ILE A 88 1.65 -2.02 -6.39
C ILE A 88 3.10 -1.66 -6.08
N ARG A 89 3.80 -1.23 -7.12
CA ARG A 89 5.02 -0.45 -7.04
C ARG A 89 4.85 0.81 -7.87
N PHE A 90 5.28 1.94 -7.36
CA PHE A 90 5.47 3.17 -8.13
C PHE A 90 6.60 4.00 -7.52
N TYR A 91 7.17 4.87 -8.32
CA TYR A 91 8.13 5.86 -7.86
C TYR A 91 7.43 7.19 -7.64
N LEU A 92 7.76 7.86 -6.53
CA LEU A 92 7.18 9.13 -6.12
C LEU A 92 8.29 10.11 -5.78
N LYS A 93 8.20 11.33 -6.31
CA LYS A 93 9.03 12.46 -5.92
C LYS A 93 8.17 13.64 -5.51
N LEU A 94 8.54 14.29 -4.42
CA LEU A 94 7.93 15.53 -3.92
C LEU A 94 8.86 16.70 -4.28
N SER A 95 8.29 17.86 -4.62
CA SER A 95 9.11 19.03 -4.94
C SER A 95 9.92 19.51 -3.74
N LYS A 96 11.05 20.16 -4.01
CA LYS A 96 11.87 20.79 -2.98
C LYS A 96 11.04 21.72 -2.13
N GLY A 97 11.22 21.65 -0.80
CA GLY A 97 10.46 22.44 0.17
C GLY A 97 8.99 22.00 0.27
N TRP A 98 8.70 20.73 0.05
CA TRP A 98 7.34 20.21 0.14
C TRP A 98 6.67 20.55 1.48
N GLY A 99 5.56 21.24 1.44
CA GLY A 99 4.78 21.62 2.60
C GLY A 99 3.65 20.65 2.88
N TRP A 100 3.62 20.13 4.11
CA TRP A 100 2.50 19.34 4.61
C TRP A 100 1.42 20.27 5.18
N SER A 101 0.15 19.92 5.00
CA SER A 101 -0.95 20.73 5.54
C SER A 101 -1.13 20.57 7.05
N GLY A 102 -0.41 19.66 7.68
CA GLY A 102 -0.57 19.33 9.10
C GLY A 102 -1.84 18.53 9.42
N ARG A 103 -2.64 18.16 8.42
CA ARG A 103 -3.86 17.35 8.55
C ARG A 103 -3.58 15.90 8.22
N ASN A 104 -4.48 14.98 8.63
CA ASN A 104 -4.28 13.54 8.48
C ASN A 104 -4.63 12.96 7.10
N TRP A 105 -4.98 13.76 6.10
CA TRP A 105 -5.55 13.26 4.84
C TRP A 105 -4.89 13.93 3.63
N HIS A 106 -3.58 13.73 3.41
CA HIS A 106 -2.87 14.40 2.33
C HIS A 106 -1.56 13.77 1.92
N PRO A 107 -1.28 13.84 0.65
CA PRO A 107 -2.23 13.90 -0.46
C PRO A 107 -2.87 12.55 -0.67
N HIS A 108 -4.12 12.48 -1.05
CA HIS A 108 -4.67 11.24 -1.59
C HIS A 108 -4.08 11.04 -2.97
N LEU A 109 -3.42 9.92 -3.23
CA LEU A 109 -2.75 9.66 -4.50
C LEU A 109 -3.40 8.55 -5.28
N VAL A 110 -3.26 7.32 -4.80
CA VAL A 110 -3.66 6.11 -5.51
C VAL A 110 -4.52 5.23 -4.62
N HIS A 111 -5.42 4.50 -5.26
CA HIS A 111 -6.43 3.71 -4.58
C HIS A 111 -6.64 2.38 -5.28
N PHE A 112 -6.97 1.35 -4.51
CA PHE A 112 -7.59 0.14 -5.02
C PHE A 112 -9.06 0.10 -4.64
N LEU A 113 -9.88 -0.31 -5.61
CA LEU A 113 -11.31 -0.50 -5.48
C LEU A 113 -11.65 -1.95 -5.78
N THR A 114 -12.89 -2.33 -5.48
CA THR A 114 -13.33 -3.73 -5.53
C THR A 114 -14.46 -3.93 -6.54
N THR A 115 -14.83 -5.18 -6.79
CA THR A 115 -15.98 -5.57 -7.60
C THR A 115 -17.29 -5.01 -7.07
N GLU A 116 -17.35 -4.68 -5.78
CA GLU A 116 -18.51 -4.06 -5.14
C GLU A 116 -18.55 -2.53 -5.32
N ASN A 117 -17.52 -1.96 -5.92
CA ASN A 117 -17.37 -0.53 -6.18
C ASN A 117 -17.29 -0.27 -7.69
N SER A 118 -18.29 -0.75 -8.45
CA SER A 118 -18.31 -0.61 -9.91
C SER A 118 -18.41 0.84 -10.39
N ARG A 119 -18.92 1.73 -9.54
CA ARG A 119 -19.03 3.17 -9.81
C ARG A 119 -18.53 3.94 -8.62
N TRP A 120 -17.72 4.93 -8.83
CA TRP A 120 -17.24 5.86 -7.77
C TRP A 120 -18.36 6.74 -7.22
N HIS A 121 -19.62 6.42 -7.43
CA HIS A 121 -20.77 7.23 -7.06
C HIS A 121 -21.69 6.47 -6.13
N GLY A 122 -22.18 7.14 -5.14
CA GLY A 122 -23.19 6.64 -4.24
C GLY A 122 -22.66 6.39 -2.82
N PRO A 123 -23.56 5.99 -1.93
CA PRO A 123 -23.15 5.68 -0.57
C PRO A 123 -22.17 4.51 -0.60
N ALA A 124 -21.10 4.65 0.13
CA ALA A 124 -20.06 3.63 0.27
C ALA A 124 -20.55 2.39 1.03
N ALA A 125 -21.78 1.96 0.83
CA ALA A 125 -22.43 0.92 1.63
C ALA A 125 -21.88 -0.48 1.41
N SER A 126 -21.15 -0.69 0.32
CA SER A 126 -20.63 -1.99 -0.10
C SER A 126 -19.18 -1.95 -0.53
N HIS A 127 -18.50 -0.84 -0.33
CA HIS A 127 -17.13 -0.62 -0.81
C HIS A 127 -16.08 -1.04 0.21
N LEU A 128 -14.95 -1.41 -0.32
CA LEU A 128 -13.65 -1.29 0.31
C LEU A 128 -12.79 -0.41 -0.58
N THR A 129 -12.26 0.67 -0.05
CA THR A 129 -11.30 1.53 -0.72
C THR A 129 -9.98 1.48 0.02
N LEU A 130 -8.92 1.09 -0.69
CA LEU A 130 -7.56 1.10 -0.14
C LEU A 130 -6.81 2.31 -0.66
N TYR A 131 -6.17 3.04 0.25
CA TYR A 131 -5.41 4.24 -0.02
C TYR A 131 -3.92 3.99 0.19
N ILE A 132 -3.10 4.57 -0.67
CA ILE A 132 -1.64 4.57 -0.54
C ILE A 132 -1.20 6.02 -0.73
N GLU A 133 -0.67 6.61 0.33
CA GLU A 133 -0.42 8.05 0.36
C GLU A 133 0.72 8.46 1.30
N PRO A 134 1.45 9.54 0.98
CA PRO A 134 2.35 10.18 1.92
C PRO A 134 1.56 11.13 2.85
N VAL A 135 1.77 11.01 4.15
CA VAL A 135 1.10 11.87 5.14
C VAL A 135 2.11 12.35 6.18
N ASN A 136 2.36 13.66 6.22
CA ASN A 136 3.34 14.23 7.15
C ASN A 136 4.72 13.54 7.09
N GLY A 137 5.16 13.19 5.89
CA GLY A 137 6.41 12.51 5.64
C GLY A 137 6.40 10.99 5.88
N LYS A 138 5.30 10.41 6.33
CA LYS A 138 5.13 8.97 6.55
C LYS A 138 4.43 8.31 5.36
N LEU A 139 4.68 7.02 5.16
CA LEU A 139 3.84 6.19 4.29
C LEU A 139 2.60 5.77 5.07
N ARG A 140 1.44 6.08 4.52
CA ARG A 140 0.14 5.64 5.03
C ARG A 140 -0.50 4.67 4.06
N LEU A 141 -0.99 3.56 4.59
CA LEU A 141 -1.93 2.66 3.92
C LEU A 141 -3.25 2.74 4.66
N GLY A 142 -4.32 3.12 3.96
CA GLY A 142 -5.64 3.27 4.55
C GLY A 142 -6.63 2.26 3.99
N ALA A 143 -7.42 1.65 4.86
CA ALA A 143 -8.58 0.85 4.48
C ALA A 143 -9.83 1.58 4.93
N GLN A 144 -10.65 2.03 4.00
CA GLN A 144 -11.87 2.80 4.27
C GLN A 144 -13.08 2.15 3.59
N ASP A 145 -14.26 2.62 3.95
CA ASP A 145 -15.53 2.19 3.39
C ASP A 145 -15.80 0.68 3.59
N ILE A 146 -15.23 0.09 4.63
CA ILE A 146 -15.53 -1.28 5.03
C ILE A 146 -16.91 -1.29 5.67
N GLN A 147 -17.92 -1.65 4.88
CA GLN A 147 -19.30 -1.55 5.30
C GLN A 147 -19.90 -2.92 5.50
N ASN A 148 -20.28 -3.20 6.72
CA ASN A 148 -20.86 -4.47 7.09
C ASN A 148 -21.74 -4.34 8.32
N LYS A 149 -22.95 -4.88 8.26
CA LYS A 149 -23.87 -4.96 9.40
C LYS A 149 -23.34 -5.86 10.52
N ALA A 150 -22.61 -6.90 10.13
CA ALA A 150 -22.07 -7.92 11.04
C ALA A 150 -20.69 -7.58 11.61
N MET A 151 -20.03 -6.52 11.12
CA MET A 151 -18.73 -6.12 11.65
C MET A 151 -18.88 -5.57 13.06
N PRO A 152 -18.19 -6.14 14.05
CA PRO A 152 -18.20 -5.60 15.41
C PRO A 152 -17.70 -4.16 15.43
N HIS A 153 -18.34 -3.33 16.21
CA HIS A 153 -17.88 -1.97 16.46
C HIS A 153 -16.44 -1.99 16.99
N GLY A 154 -15.54 -1.23 16.36
CA GLY A 154 -14.14 -1.17 16.78
C GLY A 154 -13.14 -1.93 15.89
N LEU A 155 -13.58 -2.73 14.91
CA LEU A 155 -12.70 -3.27 13.88
C LEU A 155 -12.35 -2.24 12.81
N THR A 156 -13.20 -1.22 12.65
CA THR A 156 -13.00 -0.08 11.78
C THR A 156 -13.17 1.21 12.57
N GLN A 157 -12.73 2.33 12.02
CA GLN A 157 -13.01 3.65 12.57
C GLN A 157 -14.34 4.17 12.00
N GLY A 158 -15.13 4.86 12.82
CA GLY A 158 -16.38 5.48 12.42
C GLY A 158 -17.58 4.52 12.33
N PRO A 159 -18.69 4.98 11.77
CA PRO A 159 -19.93 4.21 11.72
C PRO A 159 -19.81 3.01 10.78
N LEU A 160 -20.54 1.94 11.09
CA LEU A 160 -20.56 0.72 10.27
C LEU A 160 -21.27 0.91 8.92
N ARG A 161 -21.96 2.01 8.73
CA ARG A 161 -22.67 2.33 7.49
C ARG A 161 -22.52 3.80 7.14
N GLY A 162 -22.18 4.06 5.88
CA GLY A 162 -21.98 5.40 5.37
C GLY A 162 -20.76 6.08 5.93
N GLY A 163 -20.20 7.00 5.21
CA GLY A 163 -19.06 7.79 5.62
C GLY A 163 -17.72 7.05 5.60
N TYR A 164 -16.76 7.65 6.26
CA TYR A 164 -15.37 7.18 6.31
C TYR A 164 -15.16 6.30 7.54
N ASN A 165 -15.54 5.05 7.43
CA ASN A 165 -15.18 4.05 8.42
C ASN A 165 -13.94 3.30 7.92
N GLY A 166 -12.91 3.24 8.71
CA GLY A 166 -11.72 2.58 8.24
C GLY A 166 -10.60 2.58 9.26
N LYS A 167 -9.50 1.98 8.87
CA LYS A 167 -8.27 1.94 9.66
C LYS A 167 -7.10 2.44 8.83
N LEU A 168 -6.26 3.22 9.48
CA LEU A 168 -5.05 3.79 8.92
C LEU A 168 -3.84 3.05 9.48
N TYR A 169 -2.91 2.71 8.60
CA TYR A 169 -1.69 1.98 8.90
C TYR A 169 -0.51 2.83 8.44
N ASP A 170 0.10 3.53 9.38
CA ASP A 170 1.19 4.45 9.11
C ASP A 170 2.54 3.78 9.35
N SER A 171 3.56 4.15 8.58
CA SER A 171 4.94 3.86 8.96
C SER A 171 5.27 4.54 10.29
N ASN A 172 6.15 3.91 11.10
CA ASN A 172 6.58 4.50 12.37
C ASN A 172 7.47 5.75 12.16
N GLU A 173 8.17 5.79 11.05
CA GLU A 173 9.18 6.79 10.73
C GLU A 173 8.70 7.79 9.68
N VAL A 174 9.27 8.99 9.70
CA VAL A 174 9.23 9.95 8.60
C VAL A 174 10.21 9.47 7.53
N LEU A 175 9.73 9.22 6.33
CA LEU A 175 10.47 8.54 5.27
C LEU A 175 10.71 9.42 4.05
N PHE A 176 9.69 10.20 3.65
CA PHE A 176 9.75 11.00 2.45
C PHE A 176 10.68 12.19 2.60
N LYS A 177 11.64 12.27 1.70
CA LYS A 177 12.48 13.44 1.49
C LYS A 177 12.05 14.13 0.22
N ASP A 178 11.98 15.44 0.28
CA ASP A 178 11.69 16.25 -0.89
C ASP A 178 12.86 16.25 -1.89
N ASP A 179 12.54 16.46 -3.16
CA ASP A 179 13.46 16.46 -4.31
C ASP A 179 14.22 15.13 -4.55
N GLU A 180 13.73 14.03 -3.98
CA GLU A 180 14.27 12.69 -4.20
C GLU A 180 13.19 11.74 -4.72
N TRP A 181 13.57 10.85 -5.66
CA TRP A 181 12.76 9.74 -6.07
C TRP A 181 12.77 8.63 -5.01
N HIS A 182 11.60 8.17 -4.62
CA HIS A 182 11.41 7.07 -3.68
C HIS A 182 10.58 5.96 -4.31
N CYS A 183 10.96 4.72 -4.10
CA CYS A 183 10.16 3.55 -4.46
C CYS A 183 9.14 3.27 -3.37
N VAL A 184 7.86 3.38 -3.70
CA VAL A 184 6.74 3.06 -2.80
C VAL A 184 6.10 1.76 -3.28
N GLU A 185 5.95 0.81 -2.37
CA GLU A 185 5.25 -0.44 -2.62
C GLU A 185 4.17 -0.66 -1.56
N ALA A 186 3.06 -1.25 -1.97
CA ALA A 186 2.04 -1.74 -1.05
C ALA A 186 1.51 -3.10 -1.50
N TYR A 187 1.06 -3.89 -0.54
CA TYR A 187 0.42 -5.18 -0.77
C TYR A 187 -0.77 -5.33 0.15
N PHE A 188 -1.87 -5.76 -0.42
CA PHE A 188 -3.11 -6.03 0.29
C PHE A 188 -3.62 -7.42 -0.07
N ARG A 189 -4.07 -8.17 0.93
CA ARG A 189 -4.77 -9.44 0.75
C ARG A 189 -6.07 -9.40 1.55
N LEU A 190 -7.18 -9.72 0.90
CA LEU A 190 -8.46 -9.88 1.58
C LEU A 190 -8.37 -11.02 2.59
N ASN A 191 -9.05 -10.85 3.71
CA ASN A 191 -9.19 -11.91 4.71
C ASN A 191 -10.11 -13.02 4.20
N THR A 192 -9.92 -14.22 4.74
CA THR A 192 -10.84 -15.34 4.55
C THR A 192 -12.13 -15.15 5.36
N LEU A 193 -13.13 -15.96 5.06
CA LEU A 193 -14.41 -15.97 5.74
C LEU A 193 -14.66 -17.34 6.38
N ASP A 194 -15.08 -17.36 7.62
CA ASP A 194 -15.65 -18.53 8.27
C ASP A 194 -17.09 -18.68 7.79
N ARG A 195 -17.32 -19.59 6.86
CA ARG A 195 -18.62 -19.80 6.25
C ARG A 195 -19.64 -20.44 7.20
N GLN A 196 -19.18 -21.17 8.22
CA GLN A 196 -20.07 -21.80 9.18
C GLN A 196 -20.58 -20.78 10.21
N ALA A 197 -19.71 -19.88 10.64
CA ALA A 197 -20.05 -18.85 11.63
C ALA A 197 -20.50 -17.53 10.99
N ASP A 198 -20.58 -17.44 9.67
CA ASP A 198 -20.92 -16.23 8.88
C ASP A 198 -20.18 -14.97 9.35
N ARG A 199 -18.86 -15.11 9.51
CA ARG A 199 -18.01 -14.04 10.02
C ARG A 199 -16.66 -13.95 9.30
N PRO A 200 -16.04 -12.75 9.27
CA PRO A 200 -14.69 -12.59 8.74
C PRO A 200 -13.65 -13.16 9.70
N ASN A 201 -12.63 -13.83 9.14
CA ASN A 201 -11.42 -14.18 9.86
C ASN A 201 -10.49 -12.94 9.92
N ARG A 202 -9.61 -12.92 10.92
CA ARG A 202 -8.60 -11.86 11.05
C ARG A 202 -7.27 -12.35 10.47
N ASP A 203 -7.23 -12.55 9.15
CA ASP A 203 -6.07 -13.07 8.42
C ASP A 203 -5.77 -12.32 7.12
N GLY A 204 -6.41 -11.18 6.92
CA GLY A 204 -6.06 -10.25 5.85
C GLY A 204 -4.70 -9.59 6.09
N ILE A 205 -4.11 -9.05 5.02
CA ILE A 205 -2.76 -8.47 5.06
C ILE A 205 -2.79 -7.04 4.52
N VAL A 206 -2.05 -6.16 5.21
CA VAL A 206 -1.68 -4.81 4.77
C VAL A 206 -0.19 -4.64 4.99
N ARG A 207 0.58 -4.54 3.90
CA ARG A 207 2.03 -4.33 3.94
C ARG A 207 2.45 -3.17 3.09
N GLY A 208 3.47 -2.43 3.53
CA GLY A 208 4.07 -1.33 2.79
C GLY A 208 5.59 -1.37 2.85
N TRP A 209 6.22 -1.09 1.73
CA TRP A 209 7.67 -0.93 1.64
C TRP A 209 7.99 0.46 1.12
N PHE A 210 9.09 0.98 1.62
CA PHE A 210 9.65 2.25 1.21
C PHE A 210 11.12 2.07 0.90
N ASP A 211 11.51 2.37 -0.32
CA ASP A 211 12.86 2.10 -0.83
C ASP A 211 13.32 0.66 -0.52
N GLY A 212 12.45 -0.32 -0.80
CA GLY A 212 12.68 -1.75 -0.60
C GLY A 212 12.57 -2.26 0.84
N ARG A 213 12.54 -1.39 1.84
CA ARG A 213 12.44 -1.72 3.27
C ARG A 213 10.99 -1.84 3.71
N LEU A 214 10.62 -2.93 4.38
CA LEU A 214 9.30 -3.12 4.98
C LEU A 214 9.10 -2.10 6.11
N VAL A 215 8.06 -1.27 6.03
CA VAL A 215 7.78 -0.17 6.97
C VAL A 215 6.37 -0.19 7.55
N VAL A 216 5.48 -0.98 6.94
CA VAL A 216 4.13 -1.28 7.44
C VAL A 216 3.93 -2.78 7.31
N ASP A 217 3.56 -3.48 8.39
CA ASP A 217 3.30 -4.93 8.38
C ASP A 217 2.16 -5.29 9.34
N HIS A 218 1.02 -5.63 8.76
CA HIS A 218 -0.15 -6.11 9.49
C HIS A 218 -0.72 -7.34 8.80
N THR A 219 -0.88 -8.43 9.55
CA THR A 219 -1.34 -9.73 9.04
C THR A 219 -2.62 -10.23 9.71
N ASP A 220 -3.24 -9.38 10.52
CA ASP A 220 -4.43 -9.67 11.32
C ASP A 220 -5.61 -8.74 10.98
N VAL A 221 -5.67 -8.26 9.75
CA VAL A 221 -6.66 -7.26 9.35
C VAL A 221 -7.94 -7.89 8.83
N VAL A 222 -9.04 -7.13 8.90
CA VAL A 222 -10.32 -7.46 8.28
C VAL A 222 -10.59 -6.41 7.21
N LEU A 223 -10.63 -6.84 5.95
CA LEU A 223 -10.89 -6.01 4.78
C LEU A 223 -12.19 -6.40 4.06
N ARG A 224 -12.63 -7.66 4.21
CA ARG A 224 -13.82 -8.20 3.59
C ARG A 224 -14.75 -8.75 4.68
N SER A 225 -16.02 -8.42 4.57
CA SER A 225 -17.07 -8.89 5.47
C SER A 225 -17.84 -10.08 4.90
N ALA A 226 -18.59 -10.76 5.74
CA ALA A 226 -19.48 -11.85 5.32
C ALA A 226 -20.60 -11.38 4.38
N ASP A 227 -21.02 -10.11 4.46
CA ASP A 227 -22.03 -9.54 3.57
C ASP A 227 -21.57 -9.48 2.10
N PHE A 228 -20.22 -9.50 1.86
CA PHE A 228 -19.63 -9.40 0.53
C PHE A 228 -18.62 -10.53 0.26
N PRO A 229 -19.07 -11.81 0.33
CA PRO A 229 -18.16 -12.96 0.32
C PRO A 229 -17.40 -13.14 -1.00
N LYS A 230 -17.90 -12.58 -2.09
CA LYS A 230 -17.31 -12.67 -3.44
C LYS A 230 -16.51 -11.44 -3.84
N MET A 231 -16.42 -10.43 -2.97
CA MET A 231 -15.67 -9.21 -3.23
C MET A 231 -14.21 -9.50 -3.57
N LYS A 232 -13.72 -8.86 -4.62
CA LYS A 232 -12.33 -8.94 -5.09
C LYS A 232 -11.85 -7.56 -5.51
N PHE A 233 -10.55 -7.34 -5.52
CA PHE A 233 -9.96 -6.16 -6.14
C PHE A 233 -10.03 -6.28 -7.65
N ASN A 234 -10.44 -5.21 -8.36
CA ASN A 234 -10.52 -5.20 -9.81
C ASN A 234 -10.25 -3.84 -10.45
N GLN A 235 -10.01 -2.83 -9.65
CA GLN A 235 -9.88 -1.47 -10.18
C GLN A 235 -8.79 -0.69 -9.45
N PHE A 236 -7.97 0.01 -10.21
CA PHE A 236 -7.04 1.01 -9.77
C PHE A 236 -7.55 2.41 -10.08
N LEU A 237 -7.36 3.34 -9.16
CA LEU A 237 -7.72 4.74 -9.31
C LEU A 237 -6.54 5.62 -8.89
N MET A 238 -6.17 6.54 -9.75
CA MET A 238 -5.23 7.62 -9.47
C MET A 238 -5.98 8.95 -9.48
N ALA A 239 -6.10 9.59 -8.31
CA ALA A 239 -6.89 10.80 -8.13
C ALA A 239 -6.26 11.71 -7.09
N PRO A 240 -5.09 12.29 -7.38
CA PRO A 240 -4.40 13.11 -6.38
C PRO A 240 -5.17 14.37 -6.02
N TYR A 241 -5.42 14.55 -4.74
CA TYR A 241 -5.98 15.78 -4.20
C TYR A 241 -5.56 15.97 -2.74
N PHE A 242 -5.64 17.19 -2.25
CA PHE A 242 -5.47 17.49 -0.83
C PHE A 242 -6.82 17.66 -0.15
N GLY A 243 -7.06 16.90 0.88
CA GLY A 243 -8.28 17.05 1.66
C GLY A 243 -8.30 16.26 2.96
N PRO A 244 -8.87 16.82 4.04
CA PRO A 244 -9.18 18.25 4.22
C PRO A 244 -7.91 19.05 4.53
N GLY A 245 -7.87 20.28 4.07
CA GLY A 245 -6.79 21.23 4.31
C GLY A 245 -6.38 21.97 3.05
N LEU A 246 -5.58 22.97 3.24
CA LEU A 246 -5.10 23.81 2.16
C LEU A 246 -3.59 23.68 2.04
N LEU A 247 -3.11 23.68 0.81
CA LEU A 247 -1.68 23.74 0.55
C LEU A 247 -1.10 25.05 1.03
N PRO A 248 0.03 25.02 1.76
CA PRO A 248 0.65 26.23 2.27
C PRO A 248 1.26 27.10 1.15
N HIS A 249 1.75 26.49 0.09
CA HIS A 249 2.34 27.13 -1.09
C HIS A 249 2.16 26.27 -2.34
N ALA A 250 2.54 26.81 -3.50
CA ALA A 250 2.55 26.06 -4.74
C ALA A 250 3.63 24.96 -4.67
N GLN A 251 3.28 23.75 -5.09
CA GLN A 251 4.18 22.60 -5.04
C GLN A 251 3.79 21.52 -6.05
N LYS A 252 4.71 20.62 -6.32
CA LYS A 252 4.57 19.57 -7.33
C LYS A 252 4.89 18.21 -6.74
N LEU A 253 4.29 17.17 -7.33
CA LEU A 253 4.76 15.79 -7.17
C LEU A 253 4.81 15.10 -8.52
N TRP A 254 5.65 14.08 -8.60
CA TRP A 254 5.81 13.26 -9.79
C TRP A 254 5.59 11.80 -9.45
N ILE A 255 4.93 11.09 -10.38
CA ILE A 255 4.71 9.64 -10.28
C ILE A 255 5.25 8.99 -11.54
N ASP A 256 5.97 7.88 -11.35
CA ASP A 256 6.61 7.14 -12.43
C ASP A 256 6.62 5.63 -12.17
N GLU A 257 6.87 4.86 -13.23
CA GLU A 257 7.14 3.41 -13.17
C GLU A 257 6.16 2.62 -12.32
N LEU A 258 4.88 2.85 -12.57
CA LEU A 258 3.80 2.16 -11.87
C LEU A 258 3.66 0.73 -12.40
N ALA A 259 3.55 -0.23 -11.49
CA ALA A 259 3.22 -1.61 -11.81
C ALA A 259 2.26 -2.18 -10.75
N VAL A 260 1.28 -2.95 -11.20
CA VAL A 260 0.30 -3.63 -10.35
C VAL A 260 0.32 -5.11 -10.63
N GLY A 261 0.34 -5.93 -9.60
CA GLY A 261 0.36 -7.39 -9.69
C GLY A 261 -0.34 -8.05 -8.51
N PRO A 262 -0.51 -9.38 -8.49
CA PRO A 262 -1.10 -10.09 -7.36
C PRO A 262 -0.10 -10.33 -6.21
N ARG A 263 1.20 -10.11 -6.44
CA ARG A 263 2.27 -10.28 -5.46
C ARG A 263 3.22 -9.10 -5.48
N ARG A 264 4.03 -8.95 -4.45
CA ARG A 264 5.08 -7.93 -4.39
C ARG A 264 5.93 -7.93 -5.66
N ILE A 265 6.20 -6.75 -6.20
CA ILE A 265 6.91 -6.55 -7.47
C ILE A 265 8.39 -6.27 -7.24
N GLY A 266 8.70 -5.54 -6.19
CA GLY A 266 10.06 -5.07 -5.88
C GLY A 266 10.45 -3.80 -6.63
N PRO A 267 11.48 -3.12 -6.17
CA PRO A 267 12.06 -1.97 -6.86
C PRO A 267 12.67 -2.35 -8.21
N LEU A 268 12.77 -1.39 -9.11
CA LEU A 268 13.47 -1.58 -10.39
C LEU A 268 14.95 -1.87 -10.16
N PRO A 269 15.55 -2.80 -10.94
CA PRO A 269 16.98 -3.07 -10.86
C PRO A 269 17.81 -1.80 -11.04
N GLY A 270 18.81 -1.61 -10.20
CA GLY A 270 19.74 -0.46 -10.24
C GLY A 270 19.14 0.88 -9.82
N LYS A 271 17.88 0.93 -9.35
CA LYS A 271 17.26 2.15 -8.81
C LYS A 271 17.28 2.17 -7.30
N LYS A 272 17.08 3.38 -6.74
CA LYS A 272 16.94 3.57 -5.28
C LYS A 272 15.84 2.66 -4.76
N GLY A 273 16.14 1.92 -3.71
CA GLY A 273 15.26 0.86 -3.22
C GLY A 273 15.66 -0.55 -3.72
N ALA A 274 16.47 -0.65 -4.75
CA ALA A 274 17.12 -1.90 -5.14
C ALA A 274 18.32 -2.23 -4.25
N ALA A 275 18.36 -1.76 -3.00
CA ALA A 275 19.39 -2.16 -2.06
C ALA A 275 19.37 -3.69 -1.95
N SER A 276 20.49 -4.29 -2.28
CA SER A 276 20.77 -5.71 -2.12
C SER A 276 20.10 -6.25 -0.85
N ALA A 277 19.37 -7.35 -0.98
CA ALA A 277 18.98 -8.14 0.19
C ALA A 277 20.18 -8.20 1.14
N PRO A 278 20.03 -7.95 2.46
CA PRO A 278 21.13 -8.14 3.36
C PRO A 278 21.67 -9.54 3.13
N ALA A 279 22.99 -9.63 2.87
CA ALA A 279 23.67 -10.93 2.77
C ALA A 279 23.24 -11.76 3.98
N PRO A 280 22.95 -13.06 3.82
CA PRO A 280 22.48 -13.89 4.90
C PRO A 280 23.45 -13.70 6.07
N GLY A 281 22.94 -13.15 7.17
CA GLY A 281 23.72 -12.78 8.32
C GLY A 281 24.52 -13.99 8.77
N LYS A 282 25.85 -13.87 8.87
CA LYS A 282 26.67 -14.83 9.57
C LYS A 282 26.02 -15.03 10.94
N ALA A 283 25.58 -16.26 11.20
CA ALA A 283 25.05 -16.63 12.51
C ALA A 283 26.01 -16.14 13.58
N SER A 284 25.56 -15.27 14.47
CA SER A 284 26.32 -14.92 15.67
C SER A 284 26.63 -16.23 16.42
N PRO A 285 27.86 -16.45 16.85
CA PRO A 285 28.20 -17.61 17.68
C PRO A 285 27.30 -17.59 18.91
N ALA A 286 26.74 -18.75 19.22
CA ALA A 286 25.86 -18.95 20.36
C ALA A 286 26.55 -18.39 21.64
N GLY A 287 25.89 -17.44 22.29
CA GLY A 287 26.35 -16.90 23.55
C GLY A 287 26.49 -17.99 24.61
N SER A 288 27.60 -17.97 25.34
CA SER A 288 27.89 -18.88 26.45
C SER A 288 26.73 -18.88 27.47
N PRO A 289 26.39 -20.03 28.04
CA PRO A 289 25.33 -20.08 29.04
C PRO A 289 25.64 -19.25 30.26
N PRO A 290 24.64 -18.64 30.91
CA PRO A 290 24.87 -17.85 32.13
C PRO A 290 25.37 -18.76 33.29
N PRO A 291 26.20 -18.20 34.20
CA PRO A 291 26.71 -18.96 35.33
C PRO A 291 25.59 -19.39 36.29
N PRO A 292 25.74 -20.51 37.00
CA PRO A 292 24.74 -21.01 37.92
C PRO A 292 24.53 -20.07 39.12
N PHE A 293 23.25 -19.87 39.47
CA PHE A 293 22.85 -19.12 40.67
C PHE A 293 23.42 -19.77 41.90
N ARG A 294 24.22 -19.03 42.69
CA ARG A 294 24.59 -19.41 44.05
C ARG A 294 23.40 -19.11 44.96
N SER A 295 22.86 -20.16 45.58
CA SER A 295 21.94 -20.05 46.68
C SER A 295 22.72 -19.69 47.96
N THR A 296 22.39 -18.60 48.59
CA THR A 296 22.77 -18.29 49.97
C THR A 296 21.85 -19.03 50.92
N PRO A 297 22.35 -19.76 51.91
CA PRO A 297 21.49 -20.34 52.95
C PRO A 297 21.07 -19.32 54.01
N PRO A 298 20.11 -19.65 54.87
CA PRO A 298 19.31 -18.76 55.70
C PRO A 298 20.05 -18.08 56.84
#